data_748d26c988513cff1f500a54697a09a8
#
_entry.id   748d26c988513cff1f500a54697a09a8
#
_cell.length_a   1.000
_cell.length_b   1.000
_cell.length_c   1.000
_cell.angle_alpha   90.00
_cell.angle_beta   90.00
_cell.angle_gamma   90.00
#
_symmetry.space_group_name_H-M   'P 1'
#
loop_
_entity.id
_entity.type
_entity.pdbx_description
1 polymer ?
#
loop_
_entity_poly.entity_id
_entity_poly.type
_entity_poly.pdbx_seq_one_letter_code
_entity_poly.pdbx_strand_id
1 'polypeptide(L)'
;MLPRAAACLVFAYLLPPLLHATVLVPAEFREIVNGADIIAYGRVVETTVESSEDRKTVDTLVTLRVGTYLKGGPGETIVFKVPGGQVGRYRNVTVGAPRFVAGEEAVVFLNVRNGGTPFVFGLNQGVFRVRLETQSNRRLVVPPVMARGLEPETVVRGAAARRPVPLETFGVQVQTVLAEAAAR
;
A
#
# COMPACT_ATOMS: atom_id res chain seq x y z
N MET A 1 -8.07 -29.95 51.31
CA MET A 1 -8.38 -30.60 50.01
C MET A 1 -9.06 -29.54 49.15
N LEU A 2 -8.36 -28.91 48.20
CA LEU A 2 -9.03 -28.01 47.24
C LEU A 2 -9.86 -28.86 46.26
N PRO A 3 -11.10 -28.49 45.99
CA PRO A 3 -11.95 -29.21 45.05
C PRO A 3 -11.31 -29.17 43.66
N ARG A 4 -11.28 -30.34 43.00
CA ARG A 4 -10.73 -30.51 41.62
C ARG A 4 -11.27 -29.53 40.62
N ALA A 5 -12.46 -28.94 40.81
CA ALA A 5 -13.07 -27.93 40.00
C ALA A 5 -12.32 -26.56 40.03
N ALA A 6 -11.70 -26.20 41.16
CA ALA A 6 -10.94 -24.93 41.27
C ALA A 6 -9.62 -25.00 40.52
N ALA A 7 -8.99 -26.16 40.41
CA ALA A 7 -7.76 -26.34 39.65
C ALA A 7 -7.96 -26.19 38.13
N CYS A 8 -9.10 -26.60 37.59
CA CYS A 8 -9.42 -26.43 36.16
C CYS A 8 -9.68 -24.96 35.79
N LEU A 9 -10.27 -24.18 36.70
CA LEU A 9 -10.53 -22.75 36.46
C LEU A 9 -9.24 -21.92 36.45
N VAL A 10 -8.25 -22.25 37.27
CA VAL A 10 -6.94 -21.55 37.29
C VAL A 10 -6.14 -21.85 36.02
N PHE A 11 -6.26 -23.07 35.48
CA PHE A 11 -5.56 -23.45 34.25
C PHE A 11 -6.12 -22.76 33.01
N ALA A 12 -7.42 -22.43 33.00
CA ALA A 12 -8.06 -21.70 31.88
C ALA A 12 -7.60 -20.23 31.78
N TYR A 13 -7.18 -19.61 32.89
CA TYR A 13 -6.66 -18.25 32.92
C TYR A 13 -5.20 -18.11 32.47
N LEU A 14 -4.47 -19.23 32.37
CA LEU A 14 -3.06 -19.26 31.97
C LEU A 14 -2.85 -19.46 30.46
N LEU A 15 -3.93 -19.61 29.69
CA LEU A 15 -3.82 -19.67 28.22
C LEU A 15 -3.53 -18.26 27.69
N PRO A 16 -2.33 -18.03 27.09
CA PRO A 16 -2.06 -16.74 26.47
C PRO A 16 -3.07 -16.47 25.35
N PRO A 17 -3.55 -15.22 25.20
CA PRO A 17 -4.40 -14.89 24.08
C PRO A 17 -3.65 -15.21 22.79
N LEU A 18 -4.30 -15.90 21.86
CA LEU A 18 -3.76 -16.16 20.54
C LEU A 18 -3.55 -14.81 19.86
N LEU A 19 -2.32 -14.31 19.89
CA LEU A 19 -1.91 -13.10 19.19
C LEU A 19 -1.96 -13.38 17.69
N HIS A 20 -2.98 -12.87 17.01
CA HIS A 20 -3.06 -12.91 15.57
C HIS A 20 -2.11 -11.83 15.01
N ALA A 21 -0.92 -12.27 14.58
CA ALA A 21 -0.02 -11.42 13.83
C ALA A 21 -0.49 -11.36 12.37
N THR A 22 -0.76 -10.17 11.86
CA THR A 22 -1.00 -9.97 10.44
C THR A 22 0.35 -9.97 9.72
N VAL A 23 0.64 -11.02 8.97
CA VAL A 23 1.83 -11.12 8.14
C VAL A 23 1.48 -10.56 6.75
N LEU A 24 2.11 -9.46 6.37
CA LEU A 24 2.03 -8.94 5.01
C LEU A 24 3.02 -9.69 4.12
N VAL A 25 2.51 -10.56 3.27
CA VAL A 25 3.34 -11.29 2.30
C VAL A 25 3.77 -10.30 1.19
N PRO A 26 5.08 -10.16 0.92
CA PRO A 26 5.55 -9.33 -0.17
C PRO A 26 5.06 -9.86 -1.52
N ALA A 27 4.38 -9.02 -2.29
CA ALA A 27 3.95 -9.33 -3.64
C ALA A 27 5.08 -9.05 -4.65
N GLU A 28 5.25 -9.93 -5.62
CA GLU A 28 6.19 -9.71 -6.73
C GLU A 28 5.69 -8.59 -7.64
N PHE A 29 6.64 -7.90 -8.30
CA PHE A 29 6.29 -6.76 -9.17
C PHE A 29 5.25 -7.13 -10.24
N ARG A 30 5.39 -8.31 -10.83
CA ARG A 30 4.44 -8.85 -11.80
C ARG A 30 3.02 -9.02 -11.22
N GLU A 31 2.94 -9.47 -9.98
CA GLU A 31 1.66 -9.64 -9.28
C GLU A 31 0.99 -8.29 -9.02
N ILE A 32 1.77 -7.28 -8.60
CA ILE A 32 1.27 -5.92 -8.38
C ILE A 32 0.78 -5.30 -9.69
N VAL A 33 1.53 -5.43 -10.79
CA VAL A 33 1.16 -4.90 -12.10
C VAL A 33 -0.11 -5.55 -12.63
N ASN A 34 -0.18 -6.88 -12.57
CA ASN A 34 -1.32 -7.61 -13.10
C ASN A 34 -2.57 -7.44 -12.24
N GLY A 35 -2.40 -7.43 -10.91
CA GLY A 35 -3.48 -7.36 -9.95
C GLY A 35 -4.08 -5.97 -9.76
N ALA A 36 -3.39 -4.90 -10.13
CA ALA A 36 -3.94 -3.56 -10.07
C ALA A 36 -4.91 -3.29 -11.24
N ASP A 37 -6.02 -2.61 -10.96
CA ASP A 37 -6.98 -2.16 -11.99
C ASP A 37 -6.50 -0.87 -12.65
N ILE A 38 -5.84 0.00 -11.87
CA ILE A 38 -5.33 1.30 -12.32
C ILE A 38 -3.87 1.43 -11.88
N ILE A 39 -3.01 1.88 -12.79
CA ILE A 39 -1.62 2.24 -12.50
C ILE A 39 -1.40 3.65 -13.02
N ALA A 40 -1.15 4.60 -12.12
CA ALA A 40 -1.02 6.00 -12.46
C ALA A 40 0.23 6.62 -11.84
N TYR A 41 0.96 7.40 -12.62
CA TYR A 41 1.96 8.35 -12.13
C TYR A 41 1.32 9.72 -11.98
N GLY A 42 1.59 10.39 -10.87
CA GLY A 42 1.08 11.73 -10.66
C GLY A 42 1.65 12.41 -9.43
N ARG A 43 1.12 13.61 -9.17
CA ARG A 43 1.44 14.43 -8.00
C ARG A 43 0.25 14.50 -7.06
N VAL A 44 0.48 14.27 -5.80
CA VAL A 44 -0.52 14.46 -4.73
C VAL A 44 -0.84 15.94 -4.62
N VAL A 45 -2.10 16.29 -4.77
CA VAL A 45 -2.57 17.68 -4.65
C VAL A 45 -3.23 17.94 -3.30
N GLU A 46 -3.89 16.90 -2.75
CA GLU A 46 -4.62 17.04 -1.50
C GLU A 46 -4.73 15.70 -0.77
N THR A 47 -4.85 15.77 0.56
CA THR A 47 -5.21 14.63 1.41
C THR A 47 -6.28 15.07 2.40
N THR A 48 -7.41 14.37 2.44
CA THR A 48 -8.53 14.62 3.35
C THR A 48 -8.83 13.36 4.14
N VAL A 49 -9.19 13.49 5.41
CA VAL A 49 -9.52 12.32 6.24
C VAL A 49 -11.03 12.22 6.39
N GLU A 50 -11.56 11.04 6.11
CA GLU A 50 -12.96 10.70 6.30
C GLU A 50 -13.11 9.64 7.38
N SER A 51 -14.18 9.72 8.16
CA SER A 51 -14.62 8.66 9.06
C SER A 51 -15.97 8.13 8.62
N SER A 52 -16.20 6.82 8.76
CA SER A 52 -17.54 6.26 8.61
C SER A 52 -18.50 6.87 9.63
N GLU A 53 -19.81 6.84 9.33
CA GLU A 53 -20.85 7.37 10.22
C GLU A 53 -20.79 6.75 11.61
N ASP A 54 -20.48 5.47 11.71
CA ASP A 54 -20.31 4.74 12.98
C ASP A 54 -18.93 4.93 13.62
N ARG A 55 -18.04 5.75 13.02
CA ARG A 55 -16.65 6.02 13.45
C ARG A 55 -15.77 4.78 13.64
N LYS A 56 -16.15 3.64 13.07
CA LYS A 56 -15.34 2.41 13.17
C LYS A 56 -14.20 2.38 12.18
N THR A 57 -14.35 3.02 11.02
CA THR A 57 -13.33 3.13 10.02
C THR A 57 -12.95 4.59 9.78
N VAL A 58 -11.65 4.81 9.61
CA VAL A 58 -11.08 6.11 9.24
C VAL A 58 -10.19 5.86 8.04
N ASP A 59 -10.48 6.55 6.95
CA ASP A 59 -9.70 6.48 5.72
C ASP A 59 -9.16 7.87 5.36
N THR A 60 -7.98 7.89 4.76
CA THR A 60 -7.43 9.09 4.13
C THR A 60 -7.74 9.03 2.65
N LEU A 61 -8.48 10.01 2.15
CA LEU A 61 -8.65 10.27 0.72
C LEU A 61 -7.44 11.03 0.20
N VAL A 62 -6.85 10.52 -0.86
CA VAL A 62 -5.72 11.14 -1.54
C VAL A 62 -6.16 11.55 -2.94
N THR A 63 -6.05 12.83 -3.26
CA THR A 63 -6.28 13.35 -4.61
C THR A 63 -4.96 13.44 -5.34
N LEU A 64 -4.83 12.68 -6.41
CA LEU A 64 -3.66 12.65 -7.29
C LEU A 64 -3.99 13.34 -8.61
N ARG A 65 -3.25 14.39 -8.97
CA ARG A 65 -3.23 14.92 -10.34
C ARG A 65 -2.38 14.01 -11.19
N VAL A 66 -3.00 13.37 -12.17
CA VAL A 66 -2.35 12.37 -13.00
C VAL A 66 -1.50 13.03 -14.08
N GLY A 67 -0.26 12.59 -14.18
CA GLY A 67 0.63 12.95 -15.28
C GLY A 67 0.55 11.92 -16.41
N THR A 68 0.49 10.62 -16.05
CA THR A 68 0.41 9.53 -17.01
C THR A 68 -0.27 8.32 -16.39
N TYR A 69 -1.16 7.68 -17.15
CA TYR A 69 -1.67 6.34 -16.85
C TYR A 69 -0.79 5.29 -17.53
N LEU A 70 -0.40 4.29 -16.75
CA LEU A 70 0.29 3.09 -17.25
C LEU A 70 -0.72 1.94 -17.45
N LYS A 71 -1.84 1.97 -16.73
CA LYS A 71 -2.99 1.05 -16.88
C LYS A 71 -4.25 1.77 -16.42
N GLY A 72 -5.38 1.53 -17.11
CA GLY A 72 -6.63 2.26 -16.84
C GLY A 72 -6.58 3.70 -17.37
N GLY A 73 -7.49 4.56 -16.91
CA GLY A 73 -7.50 5.95 -17.36
C GLY A 73 -8.79 6.70 -17.04
N PRO A 74 -9.14 6.91 -15.73
CA PRO A 74 -10.42 7.52 -15.35
C PRO A 74 -10.47 9.05 -15.43
N GLY A 75 -9.42 9.75 -15.89
CA GLY A 75 -9.44 11.22 -15.99
C GLY A 75 -8.14 11.90 -15.55
N GLU A 76 -8.14 13.24 -15.50
CA GLU A 76 -6.97 14.04 -15.14
C GLU A 76 -6.60 13.97 -13.65
N THR A 77 -7.56 13.64 -12.81
CA THR A 77 -7.37 13.45 -11.37
C THR A 77 -8.00 12.14 -10.95
N ILE A 78 -7.39 11.49 -9.96
CA ILE A 78 -7.96 10.32 -9.32
C ILE A 78 -7.96 10.50 -7.80
N VAL A 79 -9.07 10.17 -7.17
CA VAL A 79 -9.19 10.10 -5.71
C VAL A 79 -9.16 8.64 -5.30
N PHE A 80 -8.31 8.30 -4.33
CA PHE A 80 -8.22 6.95 -3.81
C PHE A 80 -8.10 6.93 -2.29
N LYS A 81 -8.49 5.80 -1.70
CA LYS A 81 -8.48 5.59 -0.25
C LYS A 81 -7.20 4.92 0.23
N VAL A 82 -6.76 5.37 1.39
CA VAL A 82 -5.70 4.75 2.19
C VAL A 82 -6.27 4.52 3.59
N PRO A 83 -6.17 3.31 4.16
CA PRO A 83 -6.70 3.04 5.48
C PRO A 83 -5.92 3.78 6.56
N GLY A 84 -6.63 4.36 7.51
CA GLY A 84 -6.10 5.14 8.62
C GLY A 84 -6.16 6.64 8.39
N GLY A 85 -5.92 7.38 9.47
CA GLY A 85 -5.99 8.83 9.49
C GLY A 85 -6.27 9.37 10.89
N GLN A 86 -6.45 10.68 11.00
CA GLN A 86 -6.78 11.34 12.26
C GLN A 86 -7.98 12.28 12.07
N VAL A 87 -9.04 12.08 12.87
CA VAL A 87 -10.21 12.95 12.93
C VAL A 87 -10.34 13.48 14.35
N GLY A 88 -10.07 14.77 14.52
CA GLY A 88 -10.03 15.40 15.84
C GLY A 88 -8.98 14.73 16.74
N ARG A 89 -9.42 14.22 17.89
CA ARG A 89 -8.55 13.49 18.85
C ARG A 89 -8.40 11.99 18.54
N TYR A 90 -9.17 11.47 17.61
CA TYR A 90 -9.14 10.05 17.26
C TYR A 90 -8.15 9.80 16.12
N ARG A 91 -7.23 8.88 16.36
CA ARG A 91 -6.26 8.44 15.36
C ARG A 91 -6.40 6.95 15.12
N ASN A 92 -6.66 6.58 13.87
CA ASN A 92 -6.61 5.18 13.43
C ASN A 92 -5.29 4.95 12.69
N VAL A 93 -4.56 3.93 13.10
CA VAL A 93 -3.26 3.55 12.50
C VAL A 93 -3.38 2.15 11.92
N THR A 94 -3.28 2.05 10.61
CA THR A 94 -3.16 0.76 9.93
C THR A 94 -1.69 0.49 9.64
N VAL A 95 -1.18 -0.60 10.21
CA VAL A 95 0.22 -1.01 10.02
C VAL A 95 0.44 -1.32 8.53
N GLY A 96 1.50 -0.75 7.95
CA GLY A 96 1.82 -0.93 6.54
C GLY A 96 1.04 -0.02 5.58
N ALA A 97 0.11 0.82 6.06
CA ALA A 97 -0.54 1.81 5.22
C ALA A 97 0.43 2.93 4.81
N PRO A 98 0.44 3.33 3.52
CA PRO A 98 1.26 4.45 3.08
C PRO A 98 0.71 5.76 3.61
N ARG A 99 1.59 6.75 3.76
CA ARG A 99 1.22 8.14 4.03
C ARG A 99 1.53 8.99 2.82
N PHE A 100 0.67 9.93 2.51
CA PHE A 100 0.86 10.87 1.41
C PHE A 100 0.87 12.30 1.94
N VAL A 101 1.68 13.14 1.29
CA VAL A 101 1.77 14.58 1.57
C VAL A 101 1.57 15.33 0.25
N ALA A 102 0.85 16.45 0.29
CA ALA A 102 0.68 17.31 -0.88
C ALA A 102 2.03 17.72 -1.47
N GLY A 103 2.15 17.69 -2.78
CA GLY A 103 3.38 17.95 -3.52
C GLY A 103 4.23 16.72 -3.84
N GLU A 104 4.04 15.59 -3.16
CA GLU A 104 4.75 14.35 -3.47
C GLU A 104 4.36 13.78 -4.83
N GLU A 105 5.34 13.19 -5.51
CA GLU A 105 5.12 12.42 -6.74
C GLU A 105 5.23 10.93 -6.47
N ALA A 106 4.33 10.15 -7.06
CA ALA A 106 4.32 8.70 -6.91
C ALA A 106 3.74 8.01 -8.15
N VAL A 107 4.14 6.75 -8.35
CA VAL A 107 3.37 5.79 -9.13
C VAL A 107 2.54 4.97 -8.15
N VAL A 108 1.23 4.98 -8.33
CA VAL A 108 0.28 4.26 -7.47
C VAL A 108 -0.39 3.14 -8.24
N PHE A 109 -0.50 2.00 -7.58
CA PHE A 109 -1.20 0.81 -8.06
C PHE A 109 -2.48 0.69 -7.26
N LEU A 110 -3.61 0.76 -7.93
CA LEU A 110 -4.92 0.87 -7.29
C LEU A 110 -5.84 -0.26 -7.73
N ASN A 111 -6.67 -0.72 -6.80
CA ASN A 111 -7.77 -1.63 -7.07
C ASN A 111 -9.10 -0.90 -6.94
N VAL A 112 -10.10 -1.37 -7.67
CA VAL A 112 -11.48 -0.88 -7.61
C VAL A 112 -12.39 -2.03 -7.22
N ARG A 113 -13.19 -1.86 -6.18
CA ARG A 113 -14.22 -2.83 -5.80
C ARG A 113 -15.60 -2.29 -6.11
N ASN A 114 -16.37 -3.04 -6.87
CA ASN A 114 -17.80 -2.74 -7.17
C ASN A 114 -18.05 -1.31 -7.67
N GLY A 115 -17.12 -0.76 -8.47
CA GLY A 115 -17.22 0.62 -8.97
C GLY A 115 -17.07 1.71 -7.92
N GLY A 116 -16.64 1.37 -6.71
CA GLY A 116 -16.42 2.33 -5.62
C GLY A 116 -15.10 3.09 -5.74
N THR A 117 -14.79 3.88 -4.71
CA THR A 117 -13.53 4.63 -4.64
C THR A 117 -12.33 3.68 -4.68
N PRO A 118 -11.37 3.89 -5.60
CA PRO A 118 -10.15 3.12 -5.67
C PRO A 118 -9.39 3.09 -4.34
N PHE A 119 -8.63 2.04 -4.09
CA PHE A 119 -7.77 1.90 -2.93
C PHE A 119 -6.42 1.32 -3.30
N VAL A 120 -5.39 1.61 -2.51
CA VAL A 120 -4.02 1.19 -2.82
C VAL A 120 -3.88 -0.33 -2.73
N PHE A 121 -3.29 -0.92 -3.77
CA PHE A 121 -2.96 -2.35 -3.81
C PHE A 121 -1.97 -2.70 -2.70
N GLY A 122 -2.27 -3.75 -1.92
CA GLY A 122 -1.32 -4.32 -0.96
C GLY A 122 -0.70 -3.31 0.03
N LEU A 123 -1.45 -2.29 0.44
CA LEU A 123 -0.98 -1.20 1.30
C LEU A 123 0.25 -0.49 0.68
N ASN A 124 1.35 -0.38 1.42
CA ASN A 124 2.55 0.31 0.93
C ASN A 124 3.21 -0.36 -0.30
N GLN A 125 2.90 -1.63 -0.58
CA GLN A 125 3.48 -2.34 -1.72
C GLN A 125 3.08 -1.73 -3.07
N GLY A 126 1.87 -1.18 -3.16
CA GLY A 126 1.35 -0.52 -4.36
C GLY A 126 1.77 0.95 -4.49
N VAL A 127 2.77 1.43 -3.74
CA VAL A 127 3.21 2.83 -3.79
C VAL A 127 4.70 2.92 -4.07
N PHE A 128 5.04 3.41 -5.26
CA PHE A 128 6.42 3.68 -5.67
C PHE A 128 6.62 5.19 -5.67
N ARG A 129 7.44 5.71 -4.74
CA ARG A 129 7.73 7.14 -4.65
C ARG A 129 8.58 7.60 -5.82
N VAL A 130 8.30 8.80 -6.33
CA VAL A 130 9.13 9.40 -7.36
C VAL A 130 9.94 10.52 -6.74
N ARG A 131 11.26 10.48 -6.95
CA ARG A 131 12.20 11.48 -6.45
C ARG A 131 12.99 12.07 -7.60
N LEU A 132 13.20 13.38 -7.53
CA LEU A 132 14.09 14.05 -8.45
C LEU A 132 15.55 13.80 -8.02
N GLU A 133 16.35 13.23 -8.90
CA GLU A 133 17.79 13.09 -8.71
C GLU A 133 18.47 14.42 -9.02
N THR A 134 19.07 15.05 -8.02
CA THR A 134 19.59 16.41 -8.12
C THR A 134 20.72 16.53 -9.16
N GLN A 135 21.53 15.49 -9.34
CA GLN A 135 22.67 15.52 -10.25
C GLN A 135 22.27 15.43 -11.73
N SER A 136 21.27 14.63 -12.04
CA SER A 136 20.86 14.34 -13.42
C SER A 136 19.53 15.01 -13.80
N ASN A 137 18.87 15.66 -12.86
CA ASN A 137 17.50 16.23 -13.01
C ASN A 137 16.48 15.19 -13.51
N ARG A 138 16.71 13.90 -13.23
CA ARG A 138 15.86 12.79 -13.65
C ARG A 138 14.92 12.36 -12.53
N ARG A 139 13.70 11.98 -12.89
CA ARG A 139 12.75 11.38 -11.96
C ARG A 139 13.07 9.89 -11.79
N LEU A 140 13.39 9.50 -10.56
CA LEU A 140 13.64 8.11 -10.19
C LEU A 140 12.45 7.56 -9.43
N VAL A 141 11.96 6.40 -9.86
CA VAL A 141 10.94 5.61 -9.17
C VAL A 141 11.66 4.75 -8.14
N VAL A 142 11.34 4.98 -6.87
CA VAL A 142 11.93 4.29 -5.71
C VAL A 142 10.96 3.20 -5.24
N PRO A 143 11.42 1.95 -5.08
CA PRO A 143 10.60 0.86 -4.57
C PRO A 143 10.03 1.15 -3.18
N PRO A 144 8.89 0.56 -2.81
CA PRO A 144 8.34 0.67 -1.47
C PRO A 144 9.29 0.08 -0.44
N VAL A 145 9.41 0.76 0.71
CA VAL A 145 10.13 0.23 1.86
C VAL A 145 9.21 -0.77 2.55
N MET A 146 9.60 -2.04 2.57
CA MET A 146 8.95 -3.08 3.35
C MET A 146 9.62 -3.18 4.72
N ALA A 147 8.82 -3.25 5.78
CA ALA A 147 9.36 -3.55 7.11
C ALA A 147 10.05 -4.92 7.04
N ARG A 148 11.35 -4.95 7.34
CA ARG A 148 12.07 -6.22 7.53
C ARG A 148 11.56 -6.84 8.82
N GLY A 149 11.17 -8.12 8.76
CA GLY A 149 10.94 -8.90 9.98
C GLY A 149 12.21 -8.92 10.84
N LEU A 150 12.08 -9.09 12.15
CA LEU A 150 13.19 -9.14 13.11
C LEU A 150 14.06 -10.41 12.94
N GLU A 151 13.71 -11.32 12.03
CA GLU A 151 14.46 -12.56 11.79
C GLU A 151 15.57 -12.35 10.76
N PRO A 152 16.74 -13.00 10.97
CA PRO A 152 17.93 -12.82 10.12
C PRO A 152 17.81 -13.49 8.74
N GLU A 153 16.71 -14.15 8.44
CA GLU A 153 16.49 -14.80 7.17
C GLU A 153 16.17 -13.76 6.09
N THR A 154 17.18 -13.50 5.24
CA THR A 154 17.11 -12.52 4.16
C THR A 154 16.27 -13.07 3.00
N VAL A 155 14.97 -13.19 3.18
CA VAL A 155 14.06 -13.42 2.07
C VAL A 155 13.81 -12.09 1.38
N VAL A 156 14.66 -11.77 0.40
CA VAL A 156 14.48 -10.61 -0.46
C VAL A 156 13.41 -10.95 -1.50
N ARG A 157 12.15 -10.74 -1.15
CA ARG A 157 10.99 -10.91 -2.06
C ARG A 157 10.32 -9.58 -2.34
N GLY A 158 9.67 -9.50 -3.49
CA GLY A 158 8.79 -8.43 -3.87
C GLY A 158 9.49 -7.21 -4.44
N ALA A 159 8.71 -6.17 -4.70
CA ALA A 159 9.16 -4.95 -5.35
C ALA A 159 10.19 -4.14 -4.53
N ALA A 160 10.25 -4.35 -3.22
CA ALA A 160 11.23 -3.69 -2.33
C ALA A 160 12.69 -4.07 -2.61
N ALA A 161 12.93 -5.21 -3.28
CA ALA A 161 14.26 -5.64 -3.72
C ALA A 161 14.76 -4.88 -4.96
N ARG A 162 13.88 -4.19 -5.65
CA ARG A 162 14.22 -3.47 -6.89
C ARG A 162 15.07 -2.23 -6.58
N ARG A 163 15.97 -1.91 -7.48
CA ARG A 163 16.72 -0.65 -7.42
C ARG A 163 15.87 0.50 -7.99
N PRO A 164 16.11 1.75 -7.55
CA PRO A 164 15.52 2.91 -8.19
C PRO A 164 15.84 2.94 -9.69
N VAL A 165 14.86 3.24 -10.51
CA VAL A 165 14.99 3.34 -11.97
C VAL A 165 14.34 4.63 -12.48
N PRO A 166 14.78 5.18 -13.63
CA PRO A 166 14.11 6.31 -14.26
C PRO A 166 12.62 6.02 -14.51
N LEU A 167 11.80 7.07 -14.42
CA LEU A 167 10.34 6.95 -14.58
C LEU A 167 9.96 6.35 -15.95
N GLU A 168 10.64 6.76 -17.00
CA GLU A 168 10.43 6.22 -18.35
C GLU A 168 10.74 4.72 -18.41
N THR A 169 11.87 4.31 -17.83
CA THR A 169 12.26 2.89 -17.74
C THR A 169 11.24 2.09 -16.93
N PHE A 170 10.75 2.66 -15.83
CA PHE A 170 9.71 2.03 -15.04
C PHE A 170 8.42 1.82 -15.82
N GLY A 171 8.00 2.84 -16.60
CA GLY A 171 6.87 2.75 -17.50
C GLY A 171 7.01 1.60 -18.50
N VAL A 172 8.18 1.47 -19.15
CA VAL A 172 8.47 0.36 -20.07
C VAL A 172 8.37 -1.00 -19.34
N GLN A 173 8.92 -1.13 -18.13
CA GLN A 173 8.83 -2.36 -17.36
C GLN A 173 7.37 -2.76 -17.05
N VAL A 174 6.52 -1.79 -16.70
CA VAL A 174 5.08 -2.03 -16.49
C VAL A 174 4.43 -2.52 -17.77
N GLN A 175 4.65 -1.85 -18.90
CA GLN A 175 4.07 -2.23 -20.19
C GLN A 175 4.54 -3.61 -20.65
N THR A 176 5.80 -3.97 -20.43
CA THR A 176 6.32 -5.31 -20.74
C THR A 176 5.54 -6.39 -19.96
N VAL A 177 5.32 -6.18 -18.65
CA VAL A 177 4.56 -7.14 -17.83
C VAL A 177 3.12 -7.27 -18.32
N LEU A 178 2.47 -6.15 -18.69
CA LEU A 178 1.10 -6.15 -19.21
C LEU A 178 1.00 -6.87 -20.55
N ALA A 179 1.96 -6.65 -21.46
CA ALA A 179 2.01 -7.33 -22.76
C ALA A 179 2.20 -8.85 -22.61
N GLU A 180 3.07 -9.28 -21.71
CA GLU A 180 3.27 -10.70 -21.40
C GLU A 180 2.02 -11.37 -20.79
N ALA A 181 1.23 -10.62 -20.03
CA ALA A 181 -0.03 -11.13 -19.47
C ALA A 181 -1.12 -11.26 -20.54
N ALA A 182 -1.16 -10.33 -21.50
CA ALA A 182 -2.12 -10.36 -22.61
C ALA A 182 -1.81 -11.46 -23.65
N ALA A 183 -0.59 -11.96 -23.72
CA ALA A 183 -0.14 -13.00 -24.65
C ALA A 183 -0.39 -14.43 -24.16
N ARG A 184 -0.94 -14.61 -22.96
CA ARG A 184 -1.26 -15.92 -22.34
C ARG A 184 -2.74 -16.25 -22.45
#